data_15738a1e8991f20328a193ea0e9035ec
#
_entry.id   15738a1e8991f20328a193ea0e9035ec
#
_cell.length_a   1.000
_cell.length_b   1.000
_cell.length_c   1.000
_cell.angle_alpha   90.00
_cell.angle_beta   90.00
_cell.angle_gamma   90.00
#
_symmetry.space_group_name_H-M   'P 1'
#
loop_
_entity.id
_entity.type
_entity.pdbx_description
1 polymer ?
#
loop_
_entity_poly.entity_id
_entity_poly.type
_entity_poly.pdbx_seq_one_letter_code
_entity_poly.pdbx_strand_id
1 'polypeptide(L)'
;MIERVIILENVDPVVFFGINNSNIQLLKTLFPKLRIVARGNVIKVIGEEEELERFEEKIHELEKFSIEMNLLKEGDILDIVKGKTPEVVNVDNLIIHGLNGKPILARTANQKKLTEAFDANDMVFAIGPAGSGKTYTAIALAVRALKTKQVRKIILSRPAVEAGEKLGFLPGDMKEKIDPYLQPLYDALEDMIPPLKLKEYLENKIIQIAPLAFMRGRTLNDAVIILDEAQNTTKAQIKMFLTRLGINGKMIITGDITQIDLPHSQPSGLMHAMKVLHHIKGIATVEFNKISCATSWYNGLWKRMRRRNQLADQQICRCADQTHKPSNYQIIWMH
;
A
#
# COMPACT_ATOMS: atom_id res chain seq x y z
N MET A 1 5.30 -3.63 -50.52
CA MET A 1 5.43 -3.01 -49.21
C MET A 1 4.26 -2.06 -49.03
N ILE A 2 3.49 -2.28 -47.96
CA ILE A 2 2.29 -1.52 -47.64
C ILE A 2 2.63 -0.70 -46.41
N GLU A 3 2.10 0.55 -46.31
CA GLU A 3 2.16 1.39 -45.12
C GLU A 3 0.82 1.31 -44.39
N ARG A 4 0.88 1.03 -43.07
CA ARG A 4 -0.28 1.13 -42.15
C ARG A 4 0.01 2.13 -41.04
N VAL A 5 -1.04 2.81 -40.60
CA VAL A 5 -0.99 3.79 -39.53
C VAL A 5 -1.91 3.30 -38.40
N ILE A 6 -1.36 3.02 -37.23
CA ILE A 6 -2.08 2.60 -36.03
C ILE A 6 -2.10 3.79 -35.08
N ILE A 7 -3.28 4.18 -34.62
CA ILE A 7 -3.47 5.27 -33.64
C ILE A 7 -3.81 4.63 -32.30
N LEU A 8 -3.01 4.91 -31.30
CA LEU A 8 -3.28 4.48 -29.93
C LEU A 8 -4.39 5.37 -29.33
N GLU A 9 -5.54 4.77 -29.05
CA GLU A 9 -6.68 5.44 -28.44
C GLU A 9 -6.72 5.07 -26.95
N ASN A 10 -6.96 6.02 -26.06
CA ASN A 10 -7.14 5.79 -24.62
C ASN A 10 -5.92 5.26 -23.83
N VAL A 11 -4.74 5.25 -24.40
CA VAL A 11 -3.48 4.87 -23.72
C VAL A 11 -2.55 6.07 -23.65
N ASP A 12 -1.89 6.25 -22.49
CA ASP A 12 -0.79 7.20 -22.38
C ASP A 12 0.41 6.69 -23.21
N PRO A 13 0.83 7.43 -24.25
CA PRO A 13 1.96 7.03 -25.09
C PRO A 13 3.25 6.79 -24.29
N VAL A 14 3.46 7.49 -23.18
CA VAL A 14 4.63 7.32 -22.32
C VAL A 14 4.60 5.96 -21.63
N VAL A 15 3.43 5.52 -21.19
CA VAL A 15 3.24 4.20 -20.58
C VAL A 15 3.42 3.09 -21.62
N PHE A 16 2.85 3.29 -22.81
CA PHE A 16 2.89 2.28 -23.88
C PHE A 16 4.29 2.12 -24.47
N PHE A 17 4.96 3.24 -24.79
CA PHE A 17 6.29 3.20 -25.41
C PHE A 17 7.42 2.96 -24.41
N GLY A 18 7.16 3.12 -23.12
CA GLY A 18 8.14 2.96 -22.05
C GLY A 18 9.13 4.13 -21.93
N ILE A 19 9.91 4.12 -20.86
CA ILE A 19 10.95 5.12 -20.63
C ILE A 19 11.98 5.06 -21.78
N ASN A 20 12.29 6.20 -22.38
CA ASN A 20 13.18 6.29 -23.52
C ASN A 20 12.77 5.41 -24.73
N ASN A 21 11.48 5.16 -24.89
CA ASN A 21 10.94 4.31 -25.96
C ASN A 21 11.46 2.85 -25.94
N SER A 22 11.78 2.32 -24.75
CA SER A 22 12.31 0.96 -24.58
C SER A 22 11.39 -0.11 -25.20
N ASN A 23 10.08 0.02 -24.99
CA ASN A 23 9.08 -0.92 -25.52
C ASN A 23 9.00 -0.91 -27.05
N ILE A 24 9.13 0.27 -27.67
CA ILE A 24 9.20 0.36 -29.15
C ILE A 24 10.47 -0.26 -29.70
N GLN A 25 11.59 -0.11 -29.00
CA GLN A 25 12.84 -0.77 -29.42
C GLN A 25 12.69 -2.29 -29.35
N LEU A 26 12.07 -2.80 -28.28
CA LEU A 26 11.78 -4.22 -28.15
C LEU A 26 10.86 -4.73 -29.28
N LEU A 27 9.78 -4.00 -29.60
CA LEU A 27 8.88 -4.34 -30.71
C LEU A 27 9.62 -4.37 -32.07
N LYS A 28 10.51 -3.42 -32.33
CA LYS A 28 11.37 -3.48 -33.55
C LYS A 28 12.25 -4.71 -33.60
N THR A 29 12.73 -5.18 -32.46
CA THR A 29 13.56 -6.42 -32.39
C THR A 29 12.69 -7.66 -32.60
N LEU A 30 11.45 -7.66 -32.13
CA LEU A 30 10.52 -8.80 -32.28
C LEU A 30 9.93 -8.91 -33.68
N PHE A 31 9.82 -7.78 -34.40
CA PHE A 31 9.33 -7.72 -35.80
C PHE A 31 10.39 -7.16 -36.77
N PRO A 32 11.47 -7.87 -36.99
CA PRO A 32 12.61 -7.34 -37.76
C PRO A 32 12.30 -7.10 -39.25
N LYS A 33 11.24 -7.70 -39.78
CA LYS A 33 10.79 -7.50 -41.15
C LYS A 33 9.97 -6.22 -41.35
N LEU A 34 9.59 -5.56 -40.26
CA LEU A 34 8.78 -4.34 -40.29
C LEU A 34 9.62 -3.10 -39.99
N ARG A 35 9.37 -2.03 -40.74
CA ARG A 35 9.93 -0.73 -40.44
C ARG A 35 8.92 0.05 -39.57
N ILE A 36 9.20 0.16 -38.26
CA ILE A 36 8.31 0.76 -37.27
C ILE A 36 8.81 2.16 -36.90
N VAL A 37 7.94 3.17 -36.98
CA VAL A 37 8.21 4.54 -36.55
C VAL A 37 7.05 5.01 -35.68
N ALA A 38 7.34 5.43 -34.43
CA ALA A 38 6.34 5.95 -33.50
C ALA A 38 6.58 7.44 -33.21
N ARG A 39 5.50 8.23 -33.23
CA ARG A 39 5.51 9.67 -32.86
C ARG A 39 4.20 10.03 -32.17
N GLY A 40 4.27 10.53 -30.94
CA GLY A 40 3.08 10.82 -30.13
C GLY A 40 2.28 9.54 -29.89
N ASN A 41 1.01 9.53 -30.26
CA ASN A 41 0.11 8.37 -30.20
C ASN A 41 -0.01 7.59 -31.51
N VAL A 42 0.85 7.87 -32.51
CA VAL A 42 0.77 7.28 -33.84
C VAL A 42 1.95 6.34 -34.07
N ILE A 43 1.65 5.13 -34.53
CA ILE A 43 2.64 4.13 -34.96
C ILE A 43 2.47 3.93 -36.45
N LYS A 44 3.49 4.27 -37.24
CA LYS A 44 3.57 3.98 -38.68
C LYS A 44 4.40 2.72 -38.90
N VAL A 45 3.87 1.80 -39.67
CA VAL A 45 4.50 0.51 -39.94
C VAL A 45 4.50 0.25 -41.44
N ILE A 46 5.66 -0.20 -41.97
CA ILE A 46 5.80 -0.54 -43.38
C ILE A 46 6.34 -1.96 -43.47
N GLY A 47 5.68 -2.80 -44.26
CA GLY A 47 6.09 -4.19 -44.45
C GLY A 47 5.25 -4.97 -45.46
N GLU A 48 5.27 -6.29 -45.34
CA GLU A 48 4.41 -7.21 -46.07
C GLU A 48 3.07 -7.36 -45.35
N GLU A 49 2.00 -7.65 -46.06
CA GLU A 49 0.63 -7.62 -45.54
C GLU A 49 0.41 -8.57 -44.36
N GLU A 50 0.89 -9.80 -44.45
CA GLU A 50 0.78 -10.83 -43.43
C GLU A 50 1.48 -10.42 -42.11
N GLU A 51 2.68 -9.83 -42.21
CA GLU A 51 3.41 -9.35 -41.04
C GLU A 51 2.77 -8.08 -40.43
N LEU A 52 2.14 -7.23 -41.26
CA LEU A 52 1.41 -6.06 -40.80
C LEU A 52 0.15 -6.45 -40.02
N GLU A 53 -0.64 -7.41 -40.52
CA GLU A 53 -1.83 -7.92 -39.83
C GLU A 53 -1.48 -8.51 -38.47
N ARG A 54 -0.46 -9.35 -38.43
CA ARG A 54 0.04 -9.93 -37.17
C ARG A 54 0.52 -8.86 -36.19
N PHE A 55 1.21 -7.85 -36.67
CA PHE A 55 1.67 -6.74 -35.81
C PHE A 55 0.51 -5.93 -35.27
N GLU A 56 -0.49 -5.60 -36.11
CA GLU A 56 -1.67 -4.83 -35.74
C GLU A 56 -2.48 -5.55 -34.66
N GLU A 57 -2.72 -6.86 -34.82
CA GLU A 57 -3.38 -7.71 -33.83
C GLU A 57 -2.64 -7.65 -32.47
N LYS A 58 -1.33 -7.78 -32.49
CA LYS A 58 -0.51 -7.73 -31.26
C LYS A 58 -0.48 -6.34 -30.63
N ILE A 59 -0.49 -5.28 -31.41
CA ILE A 59 -0.59 -3.91 -30.87
C ILE A 59 -1.96 -3.70 -30.18
N HIS A 60 -3.06 -4.20 -30.75
CA HIS A 60 -4.37 -4.12 -30.11
C HIS A 60 -4.43 -4.93 -28.80
N GLU A 61 -3.82 -6.13 -28.76
CA GLU A 61 -3.72 -6.89 -27.50
C GLU A 61 -2.91 -6.15 -26.45
N LEU A 62 -1.78 -5.55 -26.84
CA LEU A 62 -0.92 -4.75 -25.97
C LEU A 62 -1.63 -3.46 -25.49
N GLU A 63 -2.37 -2.81 -26.37
CA GLU A 63 -3.16 -1.61 -26.02
C GLU A 63 -4.22 -1.95 -24.96
N LYS A 64 -5.00 -3.00 -25.19
CA LYS A 64 -6.00 -3.48 -24.25
C LYS A 64 -5.37 -3.83 -22.89
N PHE A 65 -4.27 -4.56 -22.90
CA PHE A 65 -3.53 -4.91 -21.68
C PHE A 65 -3.00 -3.66 -20.96
N SER A 66 -2.44 -2.70 -21.72
CA SER A 66 -1.93 -1.44 -21.17
C SER A 66 -3.01 -0.57 -20.53
N ILE A 67 -4.24 -0.56 -21.09
CA ILE A 67 -5.39 0.13 -20.52
C ILE A 67 -5.81 -0.53 -19.20
N GLU A 68 -5.95 -1.86 -19.19
CA GLU A 68 -6.39 -2.61 -18.02
C GLU A 68 -5.38 -2.51 -16.86
N MET A 69 -4.09 -2.59 -17.17
CA MET A 69 -3.03 -2.63 -16.16
C MET A 69 -2.40 -1.26 -15.86
N ASN A 70 -2.66 -0.26 -16.70
CA ASN A 70 -2.02 1.07 -16.67
C ASN A 70 -0.47 0.98 -16.61
N LEU A 71 0.08 -0.08 -17.21
CA LEU A 71 1.49 -0.42 -17.24
C LEU A 71 1.75 -1.43 -18.36
N LEU A 72 2.90 -1.30 -19.02
CA LEU A 72 3.38 -2.26 -20.02
C LEU A 72 4.87 -2.50 -19.81
N LYS A 73 5.23 -3.70 -19.34
CA LYS A 73 6.63 -4.11 -19.13
C LYS A 73 7.15 -4.91 -20.32
N GLU A 74 8.46 -4.95 -20.48
CA GLU A 74 9.12 -5.75 -21.52
C GLU A 74 8.72 -7.24 -21.47
N GLY A 75 8.56 -7.81 -20.25
CA GLY A 75 8.09 -9.18 -20.06
C GLY A 75 6.68 -9.42 -20.60
N ASP A 76 5.77 -8.47 -20.38
CA ASP A 76 4.37 -8.54 -20.84
C ASP A 76 4.32 -8.52 -22.38
N ILE A 77 5.16 -7.67 -23.01
CA ILE A 77 5.27 -7.60 -24.47
C ILE A 77 5.78 -8.94 -25.04
N LEU A 78 6.82 -9.52 -24.43
CA LEU A 78 7.37 -10.80 -24.86
C LEU A 78 6.33 -11.94 -24.76
N ASP A 79 5.55 -11.96 -23.70
CA ASP A 79 4.52 -12.99 -23.49
C ASP A 79 3.36 -12.84 -24.47
N ILE A 80 2.84 -11.62 -24.66
CA ILE A 80 1.75 -11.34 -25.61
C ILE A 80 2.17 -11.64 -27.05
N VAL A 81 3.37 -11.21 -27.47
CA VAL A 81 3.86 -11.46 -28.85
C VAL A 81 4.07 -12.96 -29.08
N LYS A 82 4.48 -13.73 -28.07
CA LYS A 82 4.63 -15.19 -28.14
C LYS A 82 3.30 -15.94 -28.01
N GLY A 83 2.16 -15.24 -27.88
CA GLY A 83 0.84 -15.88 -27.71
C GLY A 83 0.63 -16.50 -26.32
N LYS A 84 1.45 -16.13 -25.35
CA LYS A 84 1.22 -16.47 -23.95
C LYS A 84 0.34 -15.38 -23.35
N THR A 85 -0.67 -15.78 -22.58
CA THR A 85 -1.36 -14.84 -21.69
C THR A 85 -0.33 -14.40 -20.65
N PRO A 86 0.01 -13.09 -20.54
CA PRO A 86 0.83 -12.61 -19.44
C PRO A 86 0.19 -13.07 -18.15
N GLU A 87 0.98 -13.36 -17.11
CA GLU A 87 0.41 -13.61 -15.79
C GLU A 87 -0.44 -12.40 -15.42
N VAL A 88 -1.73 -12.48 -15.72
CA VAL A 88 -2.72 -11.49 -15.30
C VAL A 88 -2.70 -11.57 -13.79
N VAL A 89 -1.99 -10.62 -13.18
CA VAL A 89 -2.16 -10.37 -11.76
C VAL A 89 -3.66 -10.23 -11.58
N ASN A 90 -4.25 -11.18 -10.88
CA ASN A 90 -5.70 -11.35 -10.75
C ASN A 90 -6.30 -9.97 -10.48
N VAL A 91 -6.91 -9.34 -11.49
CA VAL A 91 -7.40 -7.94 -11.47
C VAL A 91 -8.40 -7.77 -10.33
N ASP A 92 -9.11 -8.84 -9.97
CA ASP A 92 -10.04 -8.89 -8.84
C ASP A 92 -9.42 -8.54 -7.49
N ASN A 93 -8.09 -8.57 -7.38
CA ASN A 93 -7.37 -8.30 -6.13
C ASN A 93 -6.56 -7.00 -6.17
N LEU A 94 -6.52 -6.31 -7.30
CA LEU A 94 -5.74 -5.07 -7.43
C LEU A 94 -6.45 -3.95 -6.66
N ILE A 95 -5.73 -3.35 -5.72
CA ILE A 95 -6.20 -2.15 -5.03
C ILE A 95 -5.73 -0.92 -5.80
N ILE A 96 -4.44 -0.85 -6.10
CA ILE A 96 -3.81 0.29 -6.77
C ILE A 96 -2.42 -0.09 -7.31
N HIS A 97 -1.93 0.63 -8.31
CA HIS A 97 -0.53 0.62 -8.68
C HIS A 97 0.26 1.64 -7.82
N GLY A 98 1.24 1.14 -7.10
CA GLY A 98 2.16 1.93 -6.28
C GLY A 98 3.32 2.51 -7.07
N LEU A 99 4.43 2.74 -6.37
CA LEU A 99 5.65 3.27 -6.96
C LEU A 99 6.17 2.35 -8.08
N ASN A 100 6.65 2.94 -9.18
CA ASN A 100 7.17 2.22 -10.36
C ASN A 100 6.18 1.20 -10.94
N GLY A 101 4.87 1.45 -10.83
CA GLY A 101 3.84 0.56 -11.35
C GLY A 101 3.71 -0.78 -10.61
N LYS A 102 4.33 -0.94 -9.43
CA LYS A 102 4.21 -2.15 -8.63
C LYS A 102 2.77 -2.36 -8.16
N PRO A 103 2.11 -3.49 -8.48
CA PRO A 103 0.74 -3.72 -8.08
C PRO A 103 0.64 -3.93 -6.56
N ILE A 104 -0.26 -3.20 -5.92
CA ILE A 104 -0.64 -3.39 -4.52
C ILE A 104 -1.96 -4.14 -4.53
N LEU A 105 -1.91 -5.38 -4.04
CA LEU A 105 -3.00 -6.34 -4.13
C LEU A 105 -3.62 -6.61 -2.76
N ALA A 106 -4.90 -6.87 -2.74
CA ALA A 106 -5.57 -7.52 -1.62
C ALA A 106 -5.17 -9.00 -1.57
N ARG A 107 -4.07 -9.31 -0.86
CA ARG A 107 -3.45 -10.63 -0.82
C ARG A 107 -4.24 -11.66 -0.01
N THR A 108 -5.08 -11.20 0.90
CA THR A 108 -5.84 -12.06 1.81
C THR A 108 -7.34 -11.84 1.64
N ALA A 109 -8.13 -12.86 1.99
CA ALA A 109 -9.59 -12.77 1.97
C ALA A 109 -10.11 -11.59 2.81
N ASN A 110 -9.46 -11.27 3.93
CA ASN A 110 -9.86 -10.16 4.78
C ASN A 110 -9.52 -8.79 4.17
N GLN A 111 -8.42 -8.68 3.42
CA GLN A 111 -8.09 -7.46 2.67
C GLN A 111 -9.07 -7.24 1.51
N LYS A 112 -9.52 -8.32 0.83
CA LYS A 112 -10.59 -8.25 -0.17
C LYS A 112 -11.90 -7.77 0.45
N LYS A 113 -12.32 -8.39 1.55
CA LYS A 113 -13.51 -7.95 2.31
C LYS A 113 -13.42 -6.49 2.74
N LEU A 114 -12.23 -6.01 3.12
CA LEU A 114 -12.03 -4.59 3.46
C LEU A 114 -12.22 -3.70 2.23
N THR A 115 -11.74 -4.13 1.06
CA THR A 115 -11.92 -3.40 -0.20
C THR A 115 -13.41 -3.30 -0.56
N GLU A 116 -14.12 -4.42 -0.54
CA GLU A 116 -15.57 -4.48 -0.81
C GLU A 116 -16.37 -3.66 0.21
N ALA A 117 -16.04 -3.78 1.49
CA ALA A 117 -16.69 -3.02 2.54
C ALA A 117 -16.47 -1.51 2.41
N PHE A 118 -15.26 -1.07 2.02
CA PHE A 118 -14.95 0.33 1.78
C PHE A 118 -15.74 0.91 0.60
N ASP A 119 -15.90 0.13 -0.47
CA ASP A 119 -16.66 0.58 -1.64
C ASP A 119 -18.17 0.73 -1.32
N ALA A 120 -18.71 -0.17 -0.51
CA ALA A 120 -20.15 -0.26 -0.21
C ALA A 120 -20.60 0.61 0.99
N ASN A 121 -19.70 1.11 1.84
CA ASN A 121 -20.06 1.80 3.08
C ASN A 121 -19.33 3.13 3.23
N ASP A 122 -19.88 4.01 4.09
CA ASP A 122 -19.26 5.30 4.43
C ASP A 122 -18.24 5.15 5.57
N MET A 123 -18.41 4.14 6.42
CA MET A 123 -17.53 3.89 7.55
C MET A 123 -17.21 2.39 7.67
N VAL A 124 -15.93 2.07 7.85
CA VAL A 124 -15.47 0.68 8.00
C VAL A 124 -14.53 0.55 9.20
N PHE A 125 -14.84 -0.40 10.06
CA PHE A 125 -13.94 -0.83 11.14
C PHE A 125 -13.13 -2.04 10.64
N ALA A 126 -11.81 -1.93 10.58
CA ALA A 126 -10.88 -2.99 10.21
C ALA A 126 -10.11 -3.45 11.47
N ILE A 127 -10.55 -4.55 12.06
CA ILE A 127 -10.10 -5.00 13.39
C ILE A 127 -9.34 -6.30 13.29
N GLY A 128 -8.26 -6.43 14.03
CA GLY A 128 -7.48 -7.67 14.10
C GLY A 128 -6.03 -7.46 14.51
N PRO A 129 -5.23 -8.53 14.56
CA PRO A 129 -3.89 -8.50 15.11
C PRO A 129 -2.92 -7.66 14.28
N ALA A 130 -1.84 -7.19 14.91
CA ALA A 130 -0.74 -6.51 14.24
C ALA A 130 -0.16 -7.37 13.11
N GLY A 131 0.38 -6.73 12.08
CA GLY A 131 0.97 -7.40 10.92
C GLY A 131 -0.02 -8.02 9.93
N SER A 132 -1.34 -7.90 10.13
CA SER A 132 -2.36 -8.39 9.20
C SER A 132 -2.57 -7.48 7.96
N GLY A 133 -1.91 -6.32 7.90
CA GLY A 133 -1.96 -5.39 6.79
C GLY A 133 -3.15 -4.43 6.78
N LYS A 134 -3.86 -4.26 7.90
CA LYS A 134 -5.03 -3.36 8.02
C LYS A 134 -4.71 -1.93 7.60
N THR A 135 -3.74 -1.32 8.24
CA THR A 135 -3.31 0.07 8.01
C THR A 135 -2.81 0.27 6.59
N TYR A 136 -1.97 -0.63 6.11
CA TYR A 136 -1.44 -0.58 4.75
C TYR A 136 -2.55 -0.67 3.69
N THR A 137 -3.50 -1.60 3.86
CA THR A 137 -4.65 -1.74 2.96
C THR A 137 -5.57 -0.52 3.03
N ALA A 138 -5.82 0.02 4.23
CA ALA A 138 -6.62 1.24 4.40
C ALA A 138 -6.01 2.44 3.66
N ILE A 139 -4.68 2.63 3.76
CA ILE A 139 -3.96 3.70 3.06
C ILE A 139 -4.01 3.47 1.55
N ALA A 140 -3.85 2.23 1.07
CA ALA A 140 -3.96 1.91 -0.36
C ALA A 140 -5.35 2.26 -0.92
N LEU A 141 -6.41 1.96 -0.18
CA LEU A 141 -7.78 2.32 -0.56
C LEU A 141 -7.99 3.84 -0.60
N ALA A 142 -7.43 4.57 0.38
CA ALA A 142 -7.49 6.02 0.40
C ALA A 142 -6.74 6.64 -0.80
N VAL A 143 -5.54 6.14 -1.11
CA VAL A 143 -4.77 6.60 -2.28
C VAL A 143 -5.50 6.26 -3.58
N ARG A 144 -6.16 5.08 -3.68
CA ARG A 144 -7.03 4.73 -4.80
C ARG A 144 -8.14 5.76 -4.97
N ALA A 145 -8.88 6.06 -3.90
CA ALA A 145 -9.98 7.02 -3.94
C ALA A 145 -9.53 8.45 -4.33
N LEU A 146 -8.32 8.86 -3.91
CA LEU A 146 -7.73 10.13 -4.31
C LEU A 146 -7.32 10.12 -5.80
N LYS A 147 -6.65 9.08 -6.28
CA LYS A 147 -6.23 8.97 -7.68
C LYS A 147 -7.43 8.87 -8.64
N THR A 148 -8.50 8.19 -8.24
CA THR A 148 -9.75 8.08 -9.01
C THR A 148 -10.67 9.30 -8.85
N LYS A 149 -10.22 10.34 -8.11
CA LYS A 149 -10.98 11.58 -7.86
C LYS A 149 -12.34 11.39 -7.17
N GLN A 150 -12.52 10.27 -6.47
CA GLN A 150 -13.69 10.05 -5.62
C GLN A 150 -13.69 10.99 -4.41
N VAL A 151 -12.49 11.32 -3.93
CA VAL A 151 -12.27 12.29 -2.86
C VAL A 151 -11.17 13.29 -3.24
N ARG A 152 -11.12 14.40 -2.53
CA ARG A 152 -10.12 15.46 -2.75
C ARG A 152 -8.97 15.43 -1.74
N LYS A 153 -9.16 14.73 -0.61
CA LYS A 153 -8.20 14.73 0.50
C LYS A 153 -8.08 13.37 1.15
N ILE A 154 -6.91 13.12 1.72
CA ILE A 154 -6.66 12.01 2.64
C ILE A 154 -6.25 12.60 3.98
N ILE A 155 -6.86 12.10 5.06
CA ILE A 155 -6.56 12.54 6.41
C ILE A 155 -6.22 11.31 7.24
N LEU A 156 -4.96 11.22 7.66
CA LEU A 156 -4.45 10.13 8.47
C LEU A 156 -4.28 10.63 9.91
N SER A 157 -4.83 9.89 10.84
CA SER A 157 -4.77 10.22 12.25
C SER A 157 -4.42 9.00 13.09
N ARG A 158 -3.68 9.24 14.16
CA ARG A 158 -3.34 8.24 15.15
C ARG A 158 -3.45 8.85 16.55
N PRO A 159 -3.95 8.13 17.56
CA PRO A 159 -3.88 8.60 18.93
C PRO A 159 -2.41 8.67 19.35
N ALA A 160 -2.02 9.77 19.94
CA ALA A 160 -0.74 9.85 20.63
C ALA A 160 -0.91 9.14 21.97
N VAL A 161 -0.34 7.95 22.11
CA VAL A 161 -0.36 7.19 23.36
C VAL A 161 1.01 7.34 24.01
N GLU A 162 1.02 7.79 25.23
CA GLU A 162 2.23 7.77 26.04
C GLU A 162 2.46 6.32 26.51
N ALA A 163 3.27 5.57 25.75
CA ALA A 163 3.70 4.23 26.15
C ALA A 163 4.71 4.34 27.33
N GLY A 164 4.18 4.64 28.53
CA GLY A 164 4.98 4.73 29.76
C GLY A 164 5.87 5.96 29.90
N GLU A 165 6.18 6.68 28.83
CA GLU A 165 6.92 7.94 28.85
C GLU A 165 5.97 9.10 28.56
N LYS A 166 5.87 10.03 29.50
CA LYS A 166 5.09 11.25 29.29
C LYS A 166 5.75 12.07 28.19
N LEU A 167 5.05 12.33 27.09
CA LEU A 167 5.48 13.19 25.98
C LEU A 167 6.13 14.51 26.42
N GLY A 168 5.79 14.96 27.64
CA GLY A 168 6.37 16.15 28.26
C GLY A 168 7.86 16.07 28.59
N PHE A 169 8.46 14.88 28.72
CA PHE A 169 9.87 14.69 29.06
C PHE A 169 10.81 14.57 27.85
N LEU A 170 10.30 14.40 26.64
CA LEU A 170 11.14 14.35 25.45
C LEU A 170 11.58 15.78 25.07
N PRO A 171 12.85 16.01 24.72
CA PRO A 171 13.31 17.29 24.21
C PRO A 171 12.75 17.54 22.80
N GLY A 172 12.54 18.80 22.43
CA GLY A 172 12.04 19.20 21.12
C GLY A 172 10.60 19.69 21.12
N ASP A 173 10.17 20.21 19.97
CA ASP A 173 8.82 20.72 19.74
C ASP A 173 7.79 19.57 19.73
N MET A 174 6.50 19.91 20.00
CA MET A 174 5.41 18.94 20.04
C MET A 174 5.32 18.11 18.74
N LYS A 175 5.64 18.70 17.61
CA LYS A 175 5.67 18.05 16.30
C LYS A 175 6.78 17.00 16.22
N GLU A 176 7.99 17.33 16.63
CA GLU A 176 9.14 16.42 16.63
C GLU A 176 8.94 15.21 17.54
N LYS A 177 8.22 15.39 18.65
CA LYS A 177 7.87 14.32 19.58
C LYS A 177 6.84 13.33 19.03
N ILE A 178 5.97 13.77 18.13
CA ILE A 178 4.86 12.99 17.60
C ILE A 178 5.22 12.34 16.27
N ASP A 179 6.13 12.93 15.49
CA ASP A 179 6.53 12.44 14.16
C ASP A 179 6.95 10.94 14.15
N PRO A 180 7.70 10.40 15.13
CA PRO A 180 8.04 8.98 15.17
C PRO A 180 6.82 8.06 15.21
N TYR A 181 5.74 8.46 15.88
CA TYR A 181 4.50 7.68 15.95
C TYR A 181 3.71 7.69 14.64
N LEU A 182 3.95 8.69 13.78
CA LEU A 182 3.30 8.84 12.49
C LEU A 182 4.13 8.24 11.35
N GLN A 183 5.40 7.89 11.59
CA GLN A 183 6.31 7.35 10.58
C GLN A 183 5.75 6.16 9.80
N PRO A 184 5.09 5.16 10.40
CA PRO A 184 4.51 4.04 9.66
C PRO A 184 3.46 4.45 8.62
N LEU A 185 2.80 5.60 8.82
CA LEU A 185 1.83 6.15 7.86
C LEU A 185 2.55 6.81 6.68
N TYR A 186 3.68 7.48 6.92
CA TYR A 186 4.53 8.03 5.86
C TYR A 186 5.13 6.91 5.01
N ASP A 187 5.71 5.88 5.64
CA ASP A 187 6.32 4.74 4.94
C ASP A 187 5.32 4.05 3.99
N ALA A 188 4.08 3.87 4.44
CA ALA A 188 3.04 3.30 3.60
C ALA A 188 2.66 4.20 2.41
N LEU A 189 2.64 5.52 2.58
CA LEU A 189 2.37 6.46 1.49
C LEU A 189 3.52 6.50 0.47
N GLU A 190 4.77 6.40 0.92
CA GLU A 190 5.97 6.38 0.08
C GLU A 190 6.02 5.17 -0.85
N ASP A 191 5.47 4.03 -0.44
CA ASP A 191 5.30 2.85 -1.30
C ASP A 191 4.29 3.06 -2.44
N MET A 192 3.36 4.03 -2.29
CA MET A 192 2.19 4.20 -3.15
C MET A 192 2.24 5.45 -4.03
N ILE A 193 2.98 6.46 -3.60
CA ILE A 193 3.03 7.79 -4.24
C ILE A 193 4.49 8.18 -4.48
N PRO A 194 4.86 8.65 -5.68
CA PRO A 194 6.20 9.14 -5.95
C PRO A 194 6.62 10.25 -4.97
N PRO A 195 7.88 10.27 -4.49
CA PRO A 195 8.32 11.18 -3.42
C PRO A 195 8.05 12.67 -3.71
N LEU A 196 8.29 13.14 -4.93
CA LEU A 196 8.03 14.52 -5.33
C LEU A 196 6.53 14.86 -5.23
N LYS A 197 5.67 13.94 -5.66
CA LYS A 197 4.21 14.13 -5.62
C LYS A 197 3.66 14.01 -4.21
N LEU A 198 4.24 13.14 -3.38
CA LEU A 198 3.89 13.03 -1.97
C LEU A 198 4.21 14.33 -1.23
N LYS A 199 5.39 14.90 -1.47
CA LYS A 199 5.78 16.21 -0.92
C LYS A 199 4.79 17.31 -1.31
N GLU A 200 4.45 17.41 -2.60
CA GLU A 200 3.45 18.36 -3.12
C GLU A 200 2.08 18.18 -2.43
N TYR A 201 1.62 16.93 -2.25
CA TYR A 201 0.35 16.64 -1.60
C TYR A 201 0.34 17.01 -0.11
N LEU A 202 1.45 16.86 0.58
CA LEU A 202 1.60 17.26 1.99
C LEU A 202 1.64 18.79 2.12
N GLU A 203 2.39 19.49 1.28
CA GLU A 203 2.49 20.96 1.26
C GLU A 203 1.13 21.60 0.93
N ASN A 204 0.42 21.07 -0.06
CA ASN A 204 -0.91 21.56 -0.46
C ASN A 204 -2.05 21.06 0.44
N LYS A 205 -1.74 20.31 1.51
CA LYS A 205 -2.71 19.75 2.45
C LYS A 205 -3.77 18.86 1.78
N ILE A 206 -3.43 18.24 0.64
CA ILE A 206 -4.22 17.19 0.00
C ILE A 206 -4.12 15.91 0.84
N ILE A 207 -2.92 15.59 1.32
CA ILE A 207 -2.68 14.57 2.34
C ILE A 207 -2.30 15.28 3.63
N GLN A 208 -2.97 14.91 4.72
CA GLN A 208 -2.72 15.46 6.04
C GLN A 208 -2.49 14.31 7.01
N ILE A 209 -1.39 14.37 7.74
CA ILE A 209 -1.09 13.41 8.81
C ILE A 209 -1.03 14.22 10.10
N ALA A 210 -1.89 13.88 11.06
CA ALA A 210 -1.97 14.63 12.28
C ALA A 210 -2.48 13.77 13.45
N PRO A 211 -2.01 14.06 14.69
CA PRO A 211 -2.53 13.41 15.88
C PRO A 211 -4.04 13.61 16.03
N LEU A 212 -4.69 12.66 16.67
CA LEU A 212 -6.14 12.67 16.89
C LEU A 212 -6.65 13.97 17.56
N ALA A 213 -5.88 14.56 18.46
CA ALA A 213 -6.24 15.78 19.14
C ALA A 213 -6.50 16.97 18.19
N PHE A 214 -5.81 17.02 17.05
CA PHE A 214 -5.95 18.09 16.05
C PHE A 214 -7.19 17.93 15.16
N MET A 215 -7.98 16.88 15.33
CA MET A 215 -9.23 16.66 14.60
C MET A 215 -10.42 17.36 15.25
N ARG A 216 -10.28 17.84 16.48
CA ARG A 216 -11.35 18.50 17.21
C ARG A 216 -11.84 19.77 16.50
N GLY A 217 -13.17 19.94 16.38
CA GLY A 217 -13.78 21.13 15.78
C GLY A 217 -13.73 21.19 14.24
N ARG A 218 -13.19 20.16 13.58
CA ARG A 218 -13.13 20.08 12.11
C ARG A 218 -14.36 19.35 11.56
N THR A 219 -14.74 19.66 10.33
CA THR A 219 -15.64 18.87 9.49
C THR A 219 -14.85 18.45 8.25
N LEU A 220 -14.80 17.16 7.96
CA LEU A 220 -13.91 16.59 6.97
C LEU A 220 -14.74 16.12 5.76
N ASN A 221 -14.94 17.06 4.82
CA ASN A 221 -15.69 16.82 3.58
C ASN A 221 -14.76 16.35 2.46
N ASP A 222 -15.32 15.61 1.49
CA ASP A 222 -14.63 15.13 0.28
C ASP A 222 -13.30 14.43 0.60
N ALA A 223 -13.27 13.62 1.66
CA ALA A 223 -12.04 13.05 2.18
C ALA A 223 -12.19 11.57 2.55
N VAL A 224 -11.10 10.81 2.38
CA VAL A 224 -10.93 9.55 3.11
C VAL A 224 -10.18 9.85 4.39
N ILE A 225 -10.76 9.43 5.51
CA ILE A 225 -10.26 9.69 6.85
C ILE A 225 -9.88 8.36 7.48
N ILE A 226 -8.64 8.22 7.94
CA ILE A 226 -8.15 7.00 8.58
C ILE A 226 -7.77 7.31 10.02
N LEU A 227 -8.33 6.53 10.95
CA LEU A 227 -7.86 6.47 12.33
C LEU A 227 -7.14 5.16 12.56
N ASP A 228 -5.83 5.24 12.69
CA ASP A 228 -4.99 4.07 12.97
C ASP A 228 -4.80 3.90 14.48
N GLU A 229 -4.58 2.65 14.95
CA GLU A 229 -4.41 2.27 16.36
C GLU A 229 -5.57 2.75 17.25
N ALA A 230 -6.80 2.66 16.74
CA ALA A 230 -7.99 3.20 17.40
C ALA A 230 -8.32 2.52 18.73
N GLN A 231 -7.78 1.32 19.04
CA GLN A 231 -7.94 0.69 20.36
C GLN A 231 -7.37 1.56 21.49
N ASN A 232 -6.42 2.43 21.16
CA ASN A 232 -5.78 3.36 22.08
C ASN A 232 -6.51 4.70 22.21
N THR A 233 -7.80 4.75 21.85
CA THR A 233 -8.67 5.90 22.07
C THR A 233 -9.59 5.69 23.25
N THR A 234 -9.87 6.77 24.00
CA THR A 234 -10.95 6.80 24.99
C THR A 234 -12.31 6.91 24.30
N LYS A 235 -13.40 6.64 25.02
CA LYS A 235 -14.78 6.83 24.50
C LYS A 235 -15.04 8.27 24.01
N ALA A 236 -14.52 9.27 24.71
CA ALA A 236 -14.67 10.66 24.32
C ALA A 236 -13.90 10.99 23.04
N GLN A 237 -12.69 10.48 22.90
CA GLN A 237 -11.84 10.71 21.73
C GLN A 237 -12.43 10.06 20.47
N ILE A 238 -12.84 8.78 20.54
CA ILE A 238 -13.41 8.13 19.36
C ILE A 238 -14.75 8.77 18.96
N LYS A 239 -15.61 9.11 19.92
CA LYS A 239 -16.84 9.85 19.64
C LYS A 239 -16.55 11.17 18.95
N MET A 240 -15.59 11.95 19.47
CA MET A 240 -15.15 13.19 18.86
C MET A 240 -14.69 12.97 17.42
N PHE A 241 -13.92 11.92 17.14
CA PHE A 241 -13.39 11.64 15.81
C PHE A 241 -14.48 11.20 14.83
N LEU A 242 -15.31 10.23 15.18
CA LEU A 242 -16.36 9.70 14.32
C LEU A 242 -17.35 10.77 13.86
N THR A 243 -17.59 11.78 14.71
CA THR A 243 -18.43 12.93 14.38
C THR A 243 -17.76 13.98 13.47
N ARG A 244 -16.55 13.72 12.99
CA ARG A 244 -15.84 14.57 11.99
C ARG A 244 -16.19 14.24 10.55
N LEU A 245 -16.79 13.08 10.30
CA LEU A 245 -17.20 12.66 8.96
C LEU A 245 -18.17 13.70 8.38
N GLY A 246 -17.80 14.24 7.24
CA GLY A 246 -18.55 15.25 6.50
C GLY A 246 -19.14 14.69 5.21
N ILE A 247 -19.66 15.58 4.38
CA ILE A 247 -20.27 15.24 3.08
C ILE A 247 -19.22 14.61 2.16
N ASN A 248 -19.59 13.54 1.43
CA ASN A 248 -18.73 12.79 0.53
C ASN A 248 -17.45 12.25 1.22
N GLY A 249 -17.49 12.11 2.54
CA GLY A 249 -16.41 11.53 3.31
C GLY A 249 -16.55 10.02 3.45
N LYS A 250 -15.43 9.31 3.49
CA LYS A 250 -15.35 7.89 3.88
C LYS A 250 -14.38 7.75 5.05
N MET A 251 -14.68 6.86 5.98
CA MET A 251 -13.88 6.68 7.17
C MET A 251 -13.46 5.22 7.35
N ILE A 252 -12.18 4.99 7.61
CA ILE A 252 -11.65 3.68 7.96
C ILE A 252 -11.02 3.76 9.35
N ILE A 253 -11.45 2.89 10.25
CA ILE A 253 -10.94 2.80 11.60
C ILE A 253 -10.18 1.48 11.74
N THR A 254 -8.87 1.54 11.91
CA THR A 254 -8.05 0.35 12.12
C THR A 254 -7.70 0.18 13.60
N GLY A 255 -7.60 -1.06 14.06
CA GLY A 255 -7.24 -1.32 15.45
C GLY A 255 -6.99 -2.79 15.77
N ASP A 256 -6.32 -3.00 16.89
CA ASP A 256 -6.06 -4.32 17.48
C ASP A 256 -6.59 -4.35 18.92
N ILE A 257 -7.69 -5.04 19.15
CA ILE A 257 -8.31 -5.13 20.47
C ILE A 257 -7.47 -5.91 21.49
N THR A 258 -6.43 -6.58 21.05
CA THR A 258 -5.50 -7.33 21.92
C THR A 258 -4.31 -6.50 22.40
N GLN A 259 -4.09 -5.32 21.76
CA GLN A 259 -2.97 -4.42 22.06
C GLN A 259 -3.48 -3.04 22.53
N ILE A 260 -4.08 -3.02 23.71
CA ILE A 260 -4.60 -1.80 24.31
C ILE A 260 -3.58 -1.27 25.31
N ASP A 261 -2.97 -0.11 24.98
CA ASP A 261 -1.95 0.57 25.80
C ASP A 261 -2.56 1.63 26.75
N LEU A 262 -3.90 1.71 26.80
CA LEU A 262 -4.59 2.62 27.72
C LEU A 262 -4.44 2.14 29.17
N PRO A 263 -4.40 3.07 30.14
CA PRO A 263 -4.45 2.72 31.55
C PRO A 263 -5.67 1.82 31.87
N HIS A 264 -5.50 0.84 32.75
CA HIS A 264 -6.56 -0.12 33.11
C HIS A 264 -7.89 0.52 33.57
N SER A 265 -7.84 1.74 34.08
CA SER A 265 -9.02 2.51 34.47
C SER A 265 -9.80 3.10 33.29
N GLN A 266 -9.24 3.07 32.07
CA GLN A 266 -9.85 3.68 30.88
C GLN A 266 -10.17 2.60 29.83
N PRO A 267 -11.44 2.23 29.68
CA PRO A 267 -11.83 1.26 28.66
C PRO A 267 -11.64 1.84 27.26
N SER A 268 -11.21 0.99 26.32
CA SER A 268 -11.04 1.35 24.92
C SER A 268 -12.35 1.88 24.32
N GLY A 269 -12.24 3.02 23.66
CA GLY A 269 -13.36 3.65 22.94
C GLY A 269 -13.74 2.85 21.69
N LEU A 270 -12.79 2.18 21.04
CA LEU A 270 -13.02 1.36 19.85
C LEU A 270 -14.06 0.27 20.13
N MET A 271 -13.89 -0.50 21.21
CA MET A 271 -14.83 -1.56 21.60
C MET A 271 -16.24 -1.00 21.85
N HIS A 272 -16.32 0.17 22.49
CA HIS A 272 -17.58 0.83 22.73
C HIS A 272 -18.24 1.30 21.42
N ALA A 273 -17.48 1.92 20.52
CA ALA A 273 -17.99 2.39 19.23
C ALA A 273 -18.53 1.24 18.38
N MET A 274 -17.79 0.14 18.28
CA MET A 274 -18.22 -1.06 17.55
C MET A 274 -19.55 -1.61 18.08
N LYS A 275 -19.69 -1.70 19.42
CA LYS A 275 -20.92 -2.18 20.04
C LYS A 275 -22.12 -1.27 19.75
N VAL A 276 -21.94 0.05 19.77
CA VAL A 276 -23.03 1.02 19.56
C VAL A 276 -23.41 1.11 18.08
N LEU A 277 -22.44 0.97 17.16
CA LEU A 277 -22.63 1.22 15.73
C LEU A 277 -22.90 -0.04 14.91
N HIS A 278 -22.90 -1.22 15.53
CA HIS A 278 -22.98 -2.53 14.87
C HIS A 278 -24.18 -2.70 13.90
N HIS A 279 -25.32 -2.05 14.15
CA HIS A 279 -26.53 -2.23 13.34
C HIS A 279 -26.84 -1.05 12.41
N ILE A 280 -25.93 -0.09 12.28
CA ILE A 280 -26.19 1.11 11.49
C ILE A 280 -25.86 0.86 10.02
N LYS A 281 -26.82 1.11 9.14
CA LYS A 281 -26.63 1.01 7.67
C LYS A 281 -25.53 2.00 7.23
N GLY A 282 -24.65 1.56 6.33
CA GLY A 282 -23.51 2.36 5.89
C GLY A 282 -22.27 2.23 6.77
N ILE A 283 -22.34 1.39 7.85
CA ILE A 283 -21.19 1.07 8.71
C ILE A 283 -20.93 -0.43 8.63
N ALA A 284 -19.69 -0.81 8.34
CA ALA A 284 -19.27 -2.21 8.27
C ALA A 284 -18.11 -2.50 9.23
N THR A 285 -18.01 -3.75 9.65
CA THR A 285 -16.88 -4.26 10.43
C THR A 285 -16.24 -5.42 9.70
N VAL A 286 -14.94 -5.38 9.50
CA VAL A 286 -14.14 -6.44 8.89
C VAL A 286 -13.13 -6.93 9.91
N GLU A 287 -13.21 -8.21 10.26
CA GLU A 287 -12.29 -8.85 11.19
C GLU A 287 -11.14 -9.51 10.44
N PHE A 288 -9.91 -9.19 10.85
CA PHE A 288 -8.68 -9.77 10.33
C PHE A 288 -8.18 -10.86 11.29
N ASN A 289 -7.92 -12.04 10.74
CA ASN A 289 -7.41 -13.18 11.50
C ASN A 289 -5.88 -13.26 11.42
N LYS A 290 -5.25 -13.98 12.36
CA LYS A 290 -3.78 -14.20 12.41
C LYS A 290 -3.18 -14.91 11.18
N ILE A 291 -4.00 -15.47 10.31
CA ILE A 291 -3.56 -16.40 9.26
C ILE A 291 -3.35 -15.65 7.95
N SER A 292 -2.47 -14.74 7.79
CA SER A 292 -2.28 -14.43 6.37
C SER A 292 -1.15 -13.51 5.92
N CYS A 293 -0.34 -12.93 6.71
CA CYS A 293 0.70 -12.06 6.11
C CYS A 293 2.15 -12.33 6.53
N ALA A 294 2.38 -13.05 7.60
CA ALA A 294 3.73 -13.28 8.13
C ALA A 294 4.55 -14.33 7.35
N THR A 295 3.93 -15.16 6.48
CA THR A 295 4.60 -16.34 5.94
C THR A 295 5.57 -16.09 4.78
N SER A 296 5.43 -15.05 4.01
CA SER A 296 6.33 -14.83 2.86
C SER A 296 7.54 -13.96 3.19
N TRP A 297 7.38 -12.86 3.92
CA TRP A 297 8.50 -11.98 4.28
C TRP A 297 9.21 -12.40 5.56
N TYR A 298 8.46 -12.79 6.58
CA TYR A 298 9.01 -13.26 7.86
C TYR A 298 9.79 -14.56 7.70
N ASN A 299 9.32 -15.50 6.89
CA ASN A 299 10.07 -16.74 6.61
C ASN A 299 11.38 -16.49 5.86
N GLY A 300 11.46 -15.49 4.99
CA GLY A 300 12.70 -15.09 4.32
C GLY A 300 13.71 -14.44 5.29
N LEU A 301 13.25 -13.54 6.16
CA LEU A 301 14.10 -12.83 7.12
C LEU A 301 14.49 -13.73 8.29
N TRP A 302 13.55 -14.51 8.84
CA TRP A 302 13.81 -15.49 9.91
C TRP A 302 14.72 -16.63 9.46
N LYS A 303 14.58 -17.12 8.22
CA LYS A 303 15.52 -18.10 7.67
C LYS A 303 16.93 -17.49 7.49
N ARG A 304 17.05 -16.21 7.14
CA ARG A 304 18.35 -15.53 7.06
C ARG A 304 18.92 -15.24 8.45
N MET A 305 18.11 -14.83 9.42
CA MET A 305 18.54 -14.61 10.80
C MET A 305 18.92 -15.93 11.48
N ARG A 306 18.14 -17.02 11.34
CA ARG A 306 18.52 -18.34 11.85
C ARG A 306 19.83 -18.86 11.24
N ARG A 307 20.07 -18.65 9.93
CA ARG A 307 21.35 -19.01 9.31
C ARG A 307 22.50 -18.16 9.85
N ARG A 308 22.29 -16.88 10.14
CA ARG A 308 23.32 -16.03 10.76
C ARG A 308 23.60 -16.44 12.21
N ASN A 309 22.58 -16.72 13.00
CA ASN A 309 22.77 -17.17 14.38
C ASN A 309 23.37 -18.58 14.43
N GLN A 310 22.97 -19.53 13.57
CA GLN A 310 23.64 -20.83 13.48
C GLN A 310 25.12 -20.73 13.06
N LEU A 311 25.46 -19.78 12.18
CA LEU A 311 26.86 -19.51 11.83
C LEU A 311 27.63 -18.83 12.94
N ALA A 312 26.99 -17.92 13.71
CA ALA A 312 27.57 -17.29 14.89
C ALA A 312 27.75 -18.32 16.03
N ASP A 313 26.76 -19.16 16.28
CA ASP A 313 26.84 -20.26 17.28
C ASP A 313 27.91 -21.30 16.92
N GLN A 314 28.07 -21.62 15.61
CA GLN A 314 29.15 -22.50 15.16
C GLN A 314 30.53 -21.85 15.27
N GLN A 315 30.64 -20.52 15.09
CA GLN A 315 31.89 -19.80 15.32
C GLN A 315 32.21 -19.70 16.81
N ILE A 316 31.22 -19.47 17.67
CA ILE A 316 31.39 -19.44 19.12
C ILE A 316 31.81 -20.83 19.65
N CYS A 317 31.19 -21.91 19.17
CA CYS A 317 31.60 -23.28 19.52
C CYS A 317 33.04 -23.62 19.07
N ARG A 318 33.44 -23.17 17.85
CA ARG A 318 34.82 -23.37 17.39
C ARG A 318 35.87 -22.56 18.18
N CYS A 319 35.48 -21.40 18.71
CA CYS A 319 36.35 -20.60 19.59
C CYS A 319 36.42 -21.20 21.00
N ALA A 320 35.34 -21.83 21.50
CA ALA A 320 35.32 -22.48 22.80
C ALA A 320 36.16 -23.77 22.84
N ASP A 321 36.24 -24.50 21.74
CA ASP A 321 37.08 -25.73 21.63
C ASP A 321 38.58 -25.43 21.54
N GLN A 322 38.99 -24.18 21.33
CA GLN A 322 40.40 -23.81 21.24
C GLN A 322 40.99 -23.19 22.52
N THR A 323 40.18 -22.97 23.55
CA THR A 323 40.66 -22.44 24.85
C THR A 323 40.26 -23.32 26.00
N HIS A 324 41.08 -24.33 26.28
CA HIS A 324 41.07 -25.03 27.56
C HIS A 324 41.55 -24.09 28.67
N LYS A 325 40.62 -23.61 29.51
CA LYS A 325 40.77 -23.44 30.99
C LYS A 325 39.48 -22.82 31.59
N PRO A 326 39.01 -23.33 32.75
CA PRO A 326 37.77 -22.87 33.37
C PRO A 326 38.03 -21.70 34.31
N SER A 327 37.37 -20.58 34.14
CA SER A 327 37.17 -19.60 35.19
C SER A 327 35.94 -18.72 34.90
N ASN A 328 34.96 -18.88 35.76
CA ASN A 328 33.90 -17.98 36.19
C ASN A 328 33.52 -16.82 35.25
N TYR A 329 32.39 -16.93 34.56
CA TYR A 329 31.60 -15.77 34.15
C TYR A 329 30.13 -15.98 34.53
N GLN A 330 29.65 -15.10 35.42
CA GLN A 330 28.25 -14.88 35.69
C GLN A 330 27.61 -14.26 34.45
N ILE A 331 26.57 -14.91 33.94
CA ILE A 331 25.74 -14.36 32.88
C ILE A 331 24.67 -13.47 33.51
N ILE A 332 24.79 -12.18 33.29
CA ILE A 332 23.75 -11.18 33.61
C ILE A 332 22.77 -11.18 32.44
N TRP A 333 21.55 -11.61 32.68
CA TRP A 333 20.43 -11.39 31.79
C TRP A 333 19.90 -9.99 32.03
N MET A 334 19.94 -9.10 31.03
CA MET A 334 19.10 -7.93 30.97
C MET A 334 17.87 -8.23 30.11
N HIS A 335 16.74 -7.94 30.70
CA HIS A 335 15.38 -8.03 30.12
C HIS A 335 15.18 -7.14 28.90
#